data_32ab7b11ee99ba082de26052deaa8006
#
_entry.id   32ab7b11ee99ba082de26052deaa8006
#
_cell.length_a   1.000
_cell.length_b   1.000
_cell.length_c   1.000
_cell.angle_alpha   90.00
_cell.angle_beta   90.00
_cell.angle_gamma   90.00
#
_symmetry.space_group_name_H-M   'P 1'
#
loop_
_entity.id
_entity.type
_entity.pdbx_description
1 polymer ?
#
loop_
_entity_poly.entity_id
_entity_poly.type
_entity_poly.pdbx_seq_one_letter_code
_entity_poly.pdbx_strand_id
1 'polypeptide(L)'
;LVKPKEHSDLLGSKQRNSNRTDDPNGCGDQPVTGPPDGGFKAYSVMVGSFLTNGLLFGVINSYSVIYPVLLKKLEEDKVENAEIRASLVGVLTMGTTFILSPVSGVLTAFLGLRRTAMLGGSVAALGLLLSSFAVRHVDLLMVTYGLMYGLGASLAYTPSLAILGHYFKKYLSIVNGIVTIGSSVFTVIISSLMGFMINNYGLAWMFRLLSLITVGIALCGLLFKPVPVVVIDKPLKKNKSVKNILKTIENVELWRNSKYKWWAFSMPVALFGYFVPYVHIGEFIKYLKFENVNVNLPLQCLAATGGVGRLFVGFLGDRRGINKIMLQQISFYVIGTLTIILPFVNSFGQIVAIALGIGLFEGGFISLIGPIAFELCGPANAAQAIGFMLGIAAIPVMIGPPVAGAIVKRTDSYTLAFVMAGISPLVGATLMFAIHFRNRGPMQPTQTHSNGHLAMATNFINERQKEMRFYHPN
;
A
#
# COMPACT_ATOMS: atom_id res chain seq x y z
N LEU A 1 -23.27 52.01 -50.55
CA LEU A 1 -23.62 51.67 -51.89
C LEU A 1 -23.62 50.16 -52.07
N VAL A 2 -24.80 49.62 -52.14
CA VAL A 2 -25.32 48.55 -53.02
C VAL A 2 -24.97 47.14 -52.61
N LYS A 3 -25.96 46.52 -51.94
CA LYS A 3 -26.41 45.15 -52.14
C LYS A 3 -26.87 44.96 -53.63
N PRO A 4 -27.19 43.79 -54.19
CA PRO A 4 -27.95 42.72 -53.58
C PRO A 4 -27.67 41.28 -54.12
N LYS A 5 -28.37 40.32 -53.42
CA LYS A 5 -29.31 39.27 -53.89
C LYS A 5 -28.70 38.02 -54.53
N GLU A 6 -29.02 36.93 -53.96
CA GLU A 6 -30.20 36.04 -53.91
C GLU A 6 -30.14 34.83 -54.87
N HIS A 7 -30.62 33.80 -54.30
CA HIS A 7 -31.33 32.60 -54.85
C HIS A 7 -30.44 31.38 -55.11
N SER A 8 -30.75 30.29 -54.76
CA SER A 8 -31.90 29.51 -54.28
C SER A 8 -31.62 28.04 -54.61
N ASP A 9 -32.09 27.24 -53.73
CA ASP A 9 -32.86 25.99 -53.96
C ASP A 9 -32.14 24.67 -54.21
N LEU A 10 -32.34 23.85 -53.21
CA LEU A 10 -33.19 22.66 -53.20
C LEU A 10 -32.63 21.33 -53.75
N LEU A 11 -32.90 20.34 -52.92
CA LEU A 11 -33.00 18.91 -53.24
C LEU A 11 -31.65 18.15 -53.27
N GLY A 12 -31.29 17.37 -52.23
CA GLY A 12 -32.00 16.15 -51.95
C GLY A 12 -31.30 14.98 -52.59
N SER A 13 -30.58 14.23 -51.76
CA SER A 13 -30.61 12.78 -51.98
C SER A 13 -29.97 12.06 -50.79
N LYS A 14 -30.79 11.36 -50.04
CA LYS A 14 -30.43 10.21 -49.25
C LYS A 14 -29.66 9.23 -50.14
N GLN A 15 -28.41 8.97 -49.81
CA GLN A 15 -27.79 7.71 -50.22
C GLN A 15 -27.49 6.87 -48.96
N ARG A 16 -28.45 6.01 -48.68
CA ARG A 16 -28.22 4.75 -47.96
C ARG A 16 -27.23 3.94 -48.78
N ASN A 17 -26.05 3.76 -48.30
CA ASN A 17 -25.24 2.62 -48.71
C ASN A 17 -25.20 1.60 -47.58
N SER A 18 -26.14 0.69 -47.71
CA SER A 18 -26.08 -0.64 -47.15
C SER A 18 -25.04 -1.44 -47.92
N ASN A 19 -23.89 -1.67 -47.31
CA ASN A 19 -23.07 -2.82 -47.61
C ASN A 19 -22.64 -3.44 -46.28
N ARG A 20 -23.55 -4.19 -45.69
CA ARG A 20 -23.21 -5.29 -44.79
C ARG A 20 -22.70 -6.43 -45.67
N THR A 21 -21.40 -6.61 -45.72
CA THR A 21 -20.84 -7.90 -46.03
C THR A 21 -20.64 -8.58 -44.69
N ASP A 22 -21.45 -9.60 -44.45
CA ASP A 22 -21.31 -10.55 -43.33
C ASP A 22 -19.97 -11.29 -43.52
N ASP A 23 -18.98 -10.94 -42.68
CA ASP A 23 -17.74 -11.66 -42.57
C ASP A 23 -17.89 -12.65 -41.40
N PRO A 24 -17.93 -13.99 -41.64
CA PRO A 24 -18.22 -14.97 -40.60
C PRO A 24 -17.06 -15.24 -39.64
N ASN A 25 -15.95 -14.52 -39.74
CA ASN A 25 -14.77 -14.63 -38.86
C ASN A 25 -14.49 -13.30 -38.14
N GLY A 26 -15.50 -12.71 -37.53
CA GLY A 26 -15.38 -11.54 -36.69
C GLY A 26 -14.54 -11.78 -35.44
N CYS A 27 -13.22 -11.85 -35.62
CA CYS A 27 -12.28 -11.58 -34.54
C CYS A 27 -12.33 -10.06 -34.29
N GLY A 28 -13.33 -9.64 -33.51
CA GLY A 28 -13.49 -8.26 -33.11
C GLY A 28 -12.24 -7.82 -32.37
N ASP A 29 -11.46 -6.93 -32.96
CA ASP A 29 -10.44 -6.14 -32.30
C ASP A 29 -11.11 -5.39 -31.15
N GLN A 30 -11.10 -6.01 -29.96
CA GLN A 30 -11.50 -5.30 -28.77
C GLN A 30 -10.44 -4.23 -28.52
N PRO A 31 -10.81 -2.97 -28.42
CA PRO A 31 -9.88 -1.90 -28.16
C PRO A 31 -9.15 -2.21 -26.84
N VAL A 32 -7.83 -2.08 -26.86
CA VAL A 32 -6.96 -2.19 -25.66
C VAL A 32 -7.36 -1.08 -24.72
N THR A 33 -8.35 -1.33 -23.89
CA THR A 33 -8.81 -0.38 -22.88
C THR A 33 -7.87 -0.48 -21.70
N GLY A 34 -7.09 0.58 -21.48
CA GLY A 34 -6.32 0.79 -20.24
C GLY A 34 -7.25 0.83 -19.02
N PRO A 35 -6.70 1.01 -17.79
CA PRO A 35 -7.51 1.16 -16.59
C PRO A 35 -8.61 2.22 -16.81
N PRO A 36 -9.85 1.96 -16.35
CA PRO A 36 -11.00 2.83 -16.67
C PRO A 36 -10.94 4.24 -16.05
N ASP A 37 -10.03 4.47 -15.06
CA ASP A 37 -9.87 5.72 -14.30
C ASP A 37 -11.17 6.30 -13.70
N GLY A 38 -12.20 5.45 -13.52
CA GLY A 38 -13.50 5.84 -12.97
C GLY A 38 -14.59 4.81 -13.23
N GLY A 39 -15.83 5.22 -12.97
CA GLY A 39 -17.01 4.37 -13.07
C GLY A 39 -17.36 3.60 -11.79
N PHE A 40 -18.59 3.11 -11.71
CA PHE A 40 -19.13 2.48 -10.49
C PHE A 40 -18.24 1.35 -9.93
N LYS A 41 -17.70 0.49 -10.80
CA LYS A 41 -16.82 -0.62 -10.37
C LYS A 41 -15.50 -0.12 -9.77
N ALA A 42 -14.90 0.91 -10.37
CA ALA A 42 -13.64 1.48 -9.86
C ALA A 42 -13.84 2.12 -8.48
N TYR A 43 -14.90 2.91 -8.32
CA TYR A 43 -15.24 3.51 -7.03
C TYR A 43 -15.64 2.47 -5.98
N SER A 44 -16.36 1.41 -6.35
CA SER A 44 -16.68 0.32 -5.42
C SER A 44 -15.42 -0.39 -4.91
N VAL A 45 -14.43 -0.61 -5.79
CA VAL A 45 -13.13 -1.18 -5.40
C VAL A 45 -12.36 -0.22 -4.51
N MET A 46 -12.37 1.09 -4.79
CA MET A 46 -11.75 2.10 -3.95
C MET A 46 -12.35 2.10 -2.54
N VAL A 47 -13.69 2.09 -2.42
CA VAL A 47 -14.40 2.01 -1.14
C VAL A 47 -14.08 0.71 -0.41
N GLY A 48 -14.08 -0.43 -1.10
CA GLY A 48 -13.69 -1.71 -0.53
C GLY A 48 -12.25 -1.70 0.01
N SER A 49 -11.31 -1.09 -0.73
CA SER A 49 -9.93 -0.93 -0.28
C SER A 49 -9.81 0.03 0.91
N PHE A 50 -10.57 1.14 0.91
CA PHE A 50 -10.64 2.09 2.02
C PHE A 50 -11.13 1.42 3.30
N LEU A 51 -12.23 0.65 3.22
CA LEU A 51 -12.77 -0.10 4.36
C LEU A 51 -11.77 -1.17 4.84
N THR A 52 -11.14 -1.90 3.92
CA THR A 52 -10.13 -2.91 4.27
C THR A 52 -8.97 -2.27 5.02
N ASN A 53 -8.40 -1.20 4.48
CA ASN A 53 -7.30 -0.48 5.10
C ASN A 53 -7.70 0.11 6.46
N GLY A 54 -8.88 0.73 6.51
CA GLY A 54 -9.45 1.32 7.72
C GLY A 54 -9.66 0.30 8.83
N LEU A 55 -10.33 -0.79 8.54
CA LEU A 55 -10.63 -1.84 9.54
C LEU A 55 -9.35 -2.51 10.05
N LEU A 56 -8.41 -2.84 9.15
CA LEU A 56 -7.15 -3.48 9.55
C LEU A 56 -6.33 -2.59 10.49
N PHE A 57 -5.99 -1.39 10.02
CA PHE A 57 -5.14 -0.50 10.81
C PHE A 57 -5.90 0.19 11.94
N GLY A 58 -7.23 0.33 11.83
CA GLY A 58 -8.06 0.77 12.93
C GLY A 58 -7.93 -0.15 14.14
N VAL A 59 -7.96 -1.47 13.95
CA VAL A 59 -7.76 -2.45 15.04
C VAL A 59 -6.30 -2.45 15.52
N ILE A 60 -5.32 -2.46 14.60
CA ILE A 60 -3.88 -2.48 14.96
C ILE A 60 -3.50 -1.25 15.78
N ASN A 61 -3.85 -0.06 15.31
CA ASN A 61 -3.48 1.20 15.96
C ASN A 61 -4.24 1.44 17.27
N SER A 62 -5.43 0.84 17.43
CA SER A 62 -6.23 0.93 18.66
C SER A 62 -5.78 -0.02 19.76
N TYR A 63 -4.65 -0.73 19.58
CA TYR A 63 -4.09 -1.58 20.64
C TYR A 63 -3.77 -0.81 21.92
N SER A 64 -3.50 0.48 21.84
CA SER A 64 -3.33 1.38 22.98
C SER A 64 -4.50 1.36 23.97
N VAL A 65 -5.71 1.00 23.53
CA VAL A 65 -6.91 0.84 24.38
C VAL A 65 -6.92 -0.52 25.11
N ILE A 66 -6.38 -1.56 24.45
CA ILE A 66 -6.29 -2.92 25.00
C ILE A 66 -5.15 -3.01 26.03
N TYR A 67 -4.01 -2.38 25.73
CA TYR A 67 -2.78 -2.50 26.49
C TYR A 67 -2.95 -2.27 28.00
N PRO A 68 -3.53 -1.14 28.48
CA PRO A 68 -3.64 -0.88 29.93
C PRO A 68 -4.57 -1.89 30.64
N VAL A 69 -5.61 -2.37 29.94
CA VAL A 69 -6.54 -3.35 30.51
C VAL A 69 -5.89 -4.73 30.61
N LEU A 70 -5.11 -5.10 29.59
CA LEU A 70 -4.35 -6.34 29.58
C LEU A 70 -3.24 -6.32 30.63
N LEU A 71 -2.49 -5.20 30.72
CA LEU A 71 -1.43 -5.03 31.71
C LEU A 71 -1.95 -5.17 33.12
N LYS A 72 -3.02 -4.44 33.48
CA LYS A 72 -3.63 -4.52 34.82
C LYS A 72 -4.03 -5.95 35.17
N LYS A 73 -4.61 -6.69 34.22
CA LYS A 73 -4.99 -8.08 34.42
C LYS A 73 -3.78 -8.99 34.65
N LEU A 74 -2.69 -8.80 33.88
CA LEU A 74 -1.46 -9.59 34.04
C LEU A 74 -0.76 -9.30 35.38
N GLU A 75 -0.84 -8.06 35.86
CA GLU A 75 -0.33 -7.66 37.18
C GLU A 75 -1.16 -8.29 38.33
N GLU A 76 -2.50 -8.29 38.20
CA GLU A 76 -3.40 -8.97 39.13
C GLU A 76 -3.13 -10.48 39.18
N ASP A 77 -2.86 -11.11 38.02
CA ASP A 77 -2.52 -12.53 37.90
C ASP A 77 -1.04 -12.82 38.30
N LYS A 78 -0.25 -11.79 38.72
CA LYS A 78 1.15 -11.88 39.10
C LYS A 78 2.06 -12.53 38.05
N VAL A 79 1.79 -12.24 36.77
CA VAL A 79 2.59 -12.77 35.66
C VAL A 79 3.93 -12.04 35.60
N GLU A 80 5.03 -12.78 35.56
CA GLU A 80 6.36 -12.22 35.40
C GLU A 80 6.48 -11.45 34.10
N ASN A 81 7.13 -10.26 34.13
CA ASN A 81 7.34 -9.38 32.99
C ASN A 81 6.02 -8.98 32.28
N ALA A 82 4.97 -8.68 33.05
CA ALA A 82 3.64 -8.34 32.54
C ALA A 82 3.68 -7.23 31.49
N GLU A 83 4.47 -6.16 31.69
CA GLU A 83 4.63 -5.05 30.73
C GLU A 83 5.17 -5.50 29.38
N ILE A 84 6.24 -6.35 29.40
CA ILE A 84 6.86 -6.87 28.19
C ILE A 84 5.88 -7.77 27.44
N ARG A 85 5.19 -8.66 28.15
CA ARG A 85 4.22 -9.58 27.56
C ARG A 85 3.01 -8.83 26.97
N ALA A 86 2.48 -7.85 27.67
CA ALA A 86 1.42 -7.00 27.16
C ALA A 86 1.88 -6.23 25.90
N SER A 87 3.06 -5.61 25.92
CA SER A 87 3.60 -4.90 24.76
C SER A 87 3.79 -5.81 23.54
N LEU A 88 4.30 -7.03 23.75
CA LEU A 88 4.56 -8.00 22.68
C LEU A 88 3.31 -8.35 21.88
N VAL A 89 2.13 -8.43 22.52
CA VAL A 89 0.86 -8.71 21.81
C VAL A 89 0.62 -7.69 20.70
N GLY A 90 0.77 -6.40 20.97
CA GLY A 90 0.59 -5.34 19.97
C GLY A 90 1.71 -5.28 18.93
N VAL A 91 2.96 -5.41 19.38
CA VAL A 91 4.14 -5.41 18.50
C VAL A 91 4.10 -6.59 17.52
N LEU A 92 3.73 -7.78 17.98
CA LEU A 92 3.57 -8.95 17.14
C LEU A 92 2.51 -8.74 16.06
N THR A 93 1.39 -8.09 16.38
CA THR A 93 0.32 -7.85 15.41
C THR A 93 0.83 -7.00 14.24
N MET A 94 1.46 -5.86 14.54
CA MET A 94 2.01 -4.97 13.51
C MET A 94 3.19 -5.62 12.78
N GLY A 95 4.11 -6.24 13.53
CA GLY A 95 5.28 -6.92 12.99
C GLY A 95 4.90 -8.04 12.03
N THR A 96 3.99 -8.93 12.43
CA THR A 96 3.53 -10.04 11.59
C THR A 96 2.84 -9.53 10.33
N THR A 97 2.04 -8.45 10.42
CA THR A 97 1.37 -7.85 9.26
C THR A 97 2.36 -7.46 8.18
N PHE A 98 3.47 -6.83 8.54
CA PHE A 98 4.46 -6.39 7.57
C PHE A 98 5.49 -7.47 7.20
N ILE A 99 6.00 -8.25 8.15
CA ILE A 99 6.97 -9.33 7.89
C ILE A 99 6.40 -10.39 6.95
N LEU A 100 5.09 -10.68 7.03
CA LEU A 100 4.43 -11.65 6.16
C LEU A 100 3.90 -11.04 4.85
N SER A 101 4.08 -9.74 4.62
CA SER A 101 3.67 -9.10 3.35
C SER A 101 4.31 -9.72 2.09
N PRO A 102 5.56 -10.22 2.09
CA PRO A 102 6.09 -10.99 0.97
C PRO A 102 5.27 -12.25 0.65
N VAL A 103 4.84 -12.97 1.69
CA VAL A 103 3.99 -14.16 1.55
C VAL A 103 2.65 -13.78 0.92
N SER A 104 2.07 -12.65 1.36
CA SER A 104 0.84 -12.11 0.78
C SER A 104 1.01 -11.76 -0.70
N GLY A 105 2.11 -11.12 -1.07
CA GLY A 105 2.44 -10.77 -2.45
C GLY A 105 2.56 -12.01 -3.35
N VAL A 106 3.28 -13.03 -2.89
CA VAL A 106 3.43 -14.31 -3.58
C VAL A 106 2.08 -15.03 -3.70
N LEU A 107 1.32 -15.12 -2.61
CA LEU A 107 0.01 -15.77 -2.60
C LEU A 107 -0.98 -15.08 -3.53
N THR A 108 -0.89 -13.75 -3.64
CA THR A 108 -1.68 -12.95 -4.59
C THR A 108 -1.37 -13.31 -6.03
N ALA A 109 -0.13 -13.61 -6.37
CA ALA A 109 0.24 -14.05 -7.71
C ALA A 109 -0.35 -15.43 -8.06
N PHE A 110 -0.52 -16.33 -7.07
CA PHE A 110 -1.09 -17.66 -7.29
C PHE A 110 -2.62 -17.71 -7.26
N LEU A 111 -3.22 -17.12 -6.23
CA LEU A 111 -4.66 -17.19 -5.98
C LEU A 111 -5.42 -16.04 -6.63
N GLY A 112 -4.72 -14.96 -6.98
CA GLY A 112 -5.28 -13.69 -7.42
C GLY A 112 -5.71 -12.80 -6.26
N LEU A 113 -5.81 -11.50 -6.55
CA LEU A 113 -6.11 -10.41 -5.60
C LEU A 113 -7.37 -10.69 -4.75
N ARG A 114 -8.45 -11.11 -5.41
CA ARG A 114 -9.74 -11.36 -4.76
C ARG A 114 -9.67 -12.46 -3.71
N ARG A 115 -9.14 -13.63 -4.08
CA ARG A 115 -9.12 -14.80 -3.17
C ARG A 115 -8.18 -14.58 -2.00
N THR A 116 -7.03 -13.95 -2.24
CA THR A 116 -6.06 -13.63 -1.18
C THR A 116 -6.64 -12.66 -0.17
N ALA A 117 -7.33 -11.59 -0.62
CA ALA A 117 -7.97 -10.65 0.29
C ALA A 117 -9.10 -11.28 1.11
N MET A 118 -9.93 -12.13 0.49
CA MET A 118 -10.98 -12.87 1.19
C MET A 118 -10.41 -13.80 2.26
N LEU A 119 -9.38 -14.58 1.92
CA LEU A 119 -8.67 -15.44 2.88
C LEU A 119 -8.10 -14.60 4.03
N GLY A 120 -7.46 -13.47 3.72
CA GLY A 120 -6.91 -12.56 4.70
C GLY A 120 -7.96 -12.05 5.68
N GLY A 121 -9.08 -11.54 5.19
CA GLY A 121 -10.20 -11.08 6.01
C GLY A 121 -10.80 -12.18 6.89
N SER A 122 -10.95 -13.39 6.34
CA SER A 122 -11.46 -14.55 7.09
C SER A 122 -10.50 -14.99 8.20
N VAL A 123 -9.19 -15.06 7.92
CA VAL A 123 -8.15 -15.41 8.90
C VAL A 123 -8.06 -14.35 9.99
N ALA A 124 -8.14 -13.06 9.63
CA ALA A 124 -8.13 -11.96 10.60
C ALA A 124 -9.37 -12.02 11.53
N ALA A 125 -10.55 -12.21 10.98
CA ALA A 125 -11.78 -12.34 11.75
C ALA A 125 -11.72 -13.55 12.70
N LEU A 126 -11.22 -14.69 12.23
CA LEU A 126 -11.04 -15.89 13.03
C LEU A 126 -10.02 -15.67 14.15
N GLY A 127 -8.91 -14.97 13.88
CA GLY A 127 -7.91 -14.58 14.86
C GLY A 127 -8.54 -13.76 16.02
N LEU A 128 -9.36 -12.76 15.70
CA LEU A 128 -10.08 -11.97 16.70
C LEU A 128 -11.13 -12.78 17.45
N LEU A 129 -11.84 -13.68 16.77
CA LEU A 129 -12.80 -14.55 17.42
C LEU A 129 -12.12 -15.47 18.45
N LEU A 130 -11.02 -16.10 18.06
CA LEU A 130 -10.22 -16.94 18.96
C LEU A 130 -9.61 -16.13 20.09
N SER A 131 -9.21 -14.87 19.85
CA SER A 131 -8.73 -13.96 20.88
C SER A 131 -9.79 -13.72 21.98
N SER A 132 -11.09 -13.79 21.65
CA SER A 132 -12.15 -13.65 22.65
C SER A 132 -12.15 -14.77 23.71
N PHE A 133 -11.63 -15.94 23.35
CA PHE A 133 -11.48 -17.07 24.27
C PHE A 133 -10.10 -17.09 24.93
N ALA A 134 -9.11 -16.44 24.31
CA ALA A 134 -7.73 -16.38 24.76
C ALA A 134 -7.46 -15.28 25.81
N VAL A 135 -8.44 -14.46 26.18
CA VAL A 135 -8.29 -13.29 27.08
C VAL A 135 -7.65 -13.64 28.43
N ARG A 136 -7.77 -14.90 28.88
CA ARG A 136 -7.18 -15.36 30.15
C ARG A 136 -5.70 -15.77 30.04
N HIS A 137 -5.22 -16.04 28.85
CA HIS A 137 -3.87 -16.55 28.59
C HIS A 137 -3.15 -15.65 27.59
N VAL A 138 -2.21 -14.83 28.06
CA VAL A 138 -1.48 -13.87 27.23
C VAL A 138 -0.71 -14.52 26.10
N ASP A 139 -0.12 -15.69 26.33
CA ASP A 139 0.65 -16.41 25.29
C ASP A 139 -0.28 -16.87 24.14
N LEU A 140 -1.48 -17.32 24.49
CA LEU A 140 -2.48 -17.65 23.46
C LEU A 140 -3.01 -16.41 22.74
N LEU A 141 -3.10 -15.28 23.45
CA LEU A 141 -3.46 -13.99 22.84
C LEU A 141 -2.38 -13.49 21.89
N MET A 142 -1.08 -13.71 22.19
CA MET A 142 0.02 -13.43 21.26
C MET A 142 -0.12 -14.22 19.96
N VAL A 143 -0.55 -15.50 20.05
CA VAL A 143 -0.76 -16.33 18.85
C VAL A 143 -2.01 -15.90 18.08
N THR A 144 -3.13 -15.70 18.76
CA THR A 144 -4.42 -15.44 18.08
C THR A 144 -4.53 -14.00 17.58
N TYR A 145 -4.23 -13.01 18.42
CA TYR A 145 -4.25 -11.60 18.05
C TYR A 145 -2.94 -11.17 17.38
N GLY A 146 -1.78 -11.57 17.91
CA GLY A 146 -0.48 -11.17 17.36
C GLY A 146 -0.20 -11.81 16.01
N LEU A 147 -0.11 -13.14 15.97
CA LEU A 147 0.31 -13.85 14.76
C LEU A 147 -0.85 -14.09 13.78
N MET A 148 -1.97 -14.61 14.25
CA MET A 148 -3.06 -15.02 13.34
C MET A 148 -3.80 -13.83 12.74
N TYR A 149 -4.17 -12.84 13.56
CA TYR A 149 -4.76 -11.61 13.03
C TYR A 149 -3.76 -10.85 12.15
N GLY A 150 -2.47 -10.75 12.55
CA GLY A 150 -1.42 -10.12 11.76
C GLY A 150 -1.20 -10.80 10.40
N LEU A 151 -1.22 -12.14 10.33
CA LEU A 151 -1.20 -12.88 9.07
C LEU A 151 -2.41 -12.54 8.19
N GLY A 152 -3.60 -12.57 8.76
CA GLY A 152 -4.83 -12.19 8.05
C GLY A 152 -4.78 -10.75 7.53
N ALA A 153 -4.29 -9.83 8.35
CA ALA A 153 -4.10 -8.43 7.99
C ALA A 153 -3.12 -8.29 6.81
N SER A 154 -1.99 -8.99 6.85
CA SER A 154 -1.02 -9.02 5.75
C SER A 154 -1.64 -9.49 4.43
N LEU A 155 -2.40 -10.60 4.48
CA LEU A 155 -3.05 -11.19 3.30
C LEU A 155 -4.15 -10.31 2.71
N ALA A 156 -4.76 -9.42 3.49
CA ALA A 156 -5.78 -8.51 3.00
C ALA A 156 -5.21 -7.14 2.58
N TYR A 157 -4.20 -6.63 3.27
CA TYR A 157 -3.61 -5.30 3.02
C TYR A 157 -2.91 -5.21 1.67
N THR A 158 -1.98 -6.12 1.38
CA THR A 158 -1.19 -6.09 0.14
C THR A 158 -2.06 -6.11 -1.12
N PRO A 159 -3.03 -7.02 -1.29
CA PRO A 159 -3.91 -7.00 -2.46
C PRO A 159 -4.87 -5.81 -2.49
N SER A 160 -5.25 -5.22 -1.33
CA SER A 160 -6.10 -4.03 -1.30
C SER A 160 -5.43 -2.79 -1.90
N LEU A 161 -4.11 -2.65 -1.74
CA LEU A 161 -3.35 -1.60 -2.42
C LEU A 161 -3.09 -1.94 -3.89
N ALA A 162 -2.75 -3.20 -4.16
CA ALA A 162 -2.42 -3.63 -5.51
C ALA A 162 -3.60 -3.59 -6.48
N ILE A 163 -4.84 -3.78 -6.02
CA ILE A 163 -6.02 -3.74 -6.89
C ILE A 163 -6.28 -2.35 -7.48
N LEU A 164 -5.89 -1.29 -6.78
CA LEU A 164 -6.17 0.09 -7.19
C LEU A 164 -5.56 0.42 -8.55
N GLY A 165 -4.34 -0.04 -8.83
CA GLY A 165 -3.68 0.21 -10.11
C GLY A 165 -4.26 -0.56 -11.29
N HIS A 166 -5.15 -1.55 -11.06
CA HIS A 166 -5.93 -2.17 -12.13
C HIS A 166 -7.12 -1.31 -12.57
N TYR A 167 -7.55 -0.36 -11.74
CA TYR A 167 -8.71 0.49 -11.99
C TYR A 167 -8.36 1.95 -12.22
N PHE A 168 -7.24 2.42 -11.66
CA PHE A 168 -6.82 3.81 -11.73
C PHE A 168 -5.37 3.90 -12.25
N LYS A 169 -5.15 4.77 -13.23
CA LYS A 169 -3.83 5.11 -13.76
C LYS A 169 -3.53 6.60 -13.56
N LYS A 170 -4.45 7.44 -13.99
CA LYS A 170 -4.32 8.91 -13.93
C LYS A 170 -4.46 9.44 -12.50
N TYR A 171 -5.32 8.81 -11.68
CA TYR A 171 -5.66 9.24 -10.32
C TYR A 171 -5.16 8.27 -9.25
N LEU A 172 -4.16 7.45 -9.56
CA LEU A 172 -3.73 6.37 -8.68
C LEU A 172 -3.17 6.88 -7.35
N SER A 173 -2.43 7.99 -7.33
CA SER A 173 -1.81 8.49 -6.11
C SER A 173 -2.84 9.10 -5.15
N ILE A 174 -3.78 9.89 -5.67
CA ILE A 174 -4.86 10.44 -4.85
C ILE A 174 -5.79 9.35 -4.32
N VAL A 175 -6.13 8.36 -5.16
CA VAL A 175 -6.95 7.21 -4.76
C VAL A 175 -6.25 6.41 -3.66
N ASN A 176 -4.94 6.16 -3.80
CA ASN A 176 -4.17 5.50 -2.75
C ASN A 176 -4.12 6.34 -1.46
N GLY A 177 -4.02 7.66 -1.58
CA GLY A 177 -4.15 8.60 -0.46
C GLY A 177 -5.50 8.48 0.25
N ILE A 178 -6.61 8.49 -0.50
CA ILE A 178 -7.97 8.30 0.04
C ILE A 178 -8.09 6.94 0.76
N VAL A 179 -7.59 5.88 0.15
CA VAL A 179 -7.64 4.53 0.73
C VAL A 179 -6.86 4.47 2.05
N THR A 180 -5.65 5.04 2.07
CA THR A 180 -4.80 4.96 3.26
C THR A 180 -5.25 5.88 4.39
N ILE A 181 -5.99 6.98 4.13
CA ILE A 181 -6.57 7.80 5.19
C ILE A 181 -7.62 7.01 6.01
N GLY A 182 -8.17 5.96 5.44
CA GLY A 182 -9.06 5.03 6.16
C GLY A 182 -8.45 4.56 7.47
N SER A 183 -7.15 4.29 7.50
CA SER A 183 -6.46 3.89 8.73
C SER A 183 -6.63 4.91 9.87
N SER A 184 -6.48 6.19 9.58
CA SER A 184 -6.63 7.27 10.59
C SER A 184 -8.07 7.43 11.04
N VAL A 185 -9.02 7.45 10.09
CA VAL A 185 -10.45 7.59 10.38
C VAL A 185 -10.96 6.43 11.25
N PHE A 186 -10.64 5.21 10.84
CA PHE A 186 -11.09 4.03 11.57
C PHE A 186 -10.36 3.83 12.89
N THR A 187 -9.12 4.32 13.05
CA THR A 187 -8.46 4.30 14.36
C THR A 187 -9.27 5.07 15.39
N VAL A 188 -9.80 6.24 15.04
CA VAL A 188 -10.64 7.04 15.96
C VAL A 188 -11.96 6.31 16.28
N ILE A 189 -12.62 5.78 15.25
CA ILE A 189 -13.90 5.10 15.41
C ILE A 189 -13.74 3.81 16.23
N ILE A 190 -12.75 2.98 15.87
CA ILE A 190 -12.54 1.67 16.50
C ILE A 190 -12.01 1.83 17.93
N SER A 191 -11.09 2.78 18.19
CA SER A 191 -10.61 3.00 19.56
C SER A 191 -11.73 3.45 20.50
N SER A 192 -12.63 4.33 20.04
CA SER A 192 -13.79 4.75 20.80
C SER A 192 -14.76 3.59 21.06
N LEU A 193 -15.02 2.79 20.02
CA LEU A 193 -15.86 1.60 20.12
C LEU A 193 -15.27 0.55 21.08
N MET A 194 -13.96 0.31 20.99
CA MET A 194 -13.24 -0.62 21.87
C MET A 194 -13.32 -0.15 23.33
N GLY A 195 -13.07 1.13 23.61
CA GLY A 195 -13.20 1.70 24.97
C GLY A 195 -14.60 1.52 25.52
N PHE A 196 -15.65 1.83 24.75
CA PHE A 196 -17.03 1.63 25.14
C PHE A 196 -17.33 0.14 25.45
N MET A 197 -16.89 -0.75 24.57
CA MET A 197 -17.14 -2.20 24.74
C MET A 197 -16.40 -2.79 25.93
N ILE A 198 -15.15 -2.39 26.16
CA ILE A 198 -14.35 -2.87 27.28
C ILE A 198 -15.00 -2.44 28.61
N ASN A 199 -15.42 -1.18 28.71
CA ASN A 199 -16.00 -0.64 29.95
C ASN A 199 -17.35 -1.24 30.29
N ASN A 200 -18.18 -1.57 29.29
CA ASN A 200 -19.55 -2.05 29.54
C ASN A 200 -19.68 -3.58 29.48
N TYR A 201 -18.89 -4.26 28.61
CA TYR A 201 -19.07 -5.69 28.32
C TYR A 201 -17.81 -6.51 28.53
N GLY A 202 -16.67 -5.85 28.74
CA GLY A 202 -15.37 -6.49 28.93
C GLY A 202 -14.64 -6.90 27.64
N LEU A 203 -13.39 -7.30 27.81
CA LEU A 203 -12.42 -7.54 26.73
C LEU A 203 -12.85 -8.66 25.77
N ALA A 204 -13.48 -9.73 26.28
CA ALA A 204 -13.91 -10.87 25.45
C ALA A 204 -15.02 -10.49 24.47
N TRP A 205 -16.00 -9.72 24.90
CA TRP A 205 -17.09 -9.25 24.03
C TRP A 205 -16.60 -8.23 23.01
N MET A 206 -15.66 -7.38 23.40
CA MET A 206 -14.99 -6.47 22.47
C MET A 206 -14.33 -7.23 21.31
N PHE A 207 -13.57 -8.31 21.58
CA PHE A 207 -12.98 -9.13 20.52
C PHE A 207 -14.01 -9.81 19.61
N ARG A 208 -15.14 -10.27 20.16
CA ARG A 208 -16.24 -10.84 19.36
C ARG A 208 -16.85 -9.82 18.41
N LEU A 209 -17.10 -8.61 18.90
CA LEU A 209 -17.62 -7.52 18.06
C LEU A 209 -16.63 -7.15 16.96
N LEU A 210 -15.34 -7.01 17.30
CA LEU A 210 -14.30 -6.73 16.31
C LEU A 210 -14.18 -7.84 15.27
N SER A 211 -14.31 -9.12 15.68
CA SER A 211 -14.34 -10.24 14.74
C SER A 211 -15.48 -10.10 13.73
N LEU A 212 -16.69 -9.79 14.20
CA LEU A 212 -17.85 -9.59 13.33
C LEU A 212 -17.63 -8.44 12.33
N ILE A 213 -17.10 -7.31 12.80
CA ILE A 213 -16.79 -6.16 11.94
C ILE A 213 -15.70 -6.53 10.93
N THR A 214 -14.68 -7.30 11.34
CA THR A 214 -13.56 -7.73 10.51
C THR A 214 -13.96 -8.71 9.39
N VAL A 215 -15.08 -9.45 9.54
CA VAL A 215 -15.69 -10.22 8.44
C VAL A 215 -15.99 -9.31 7.24
N GLY A 216 -16.30 -8.03 7.48
CA GLY A 216 -16.48 -7.02 6.43
C GLY A 216 -15.28 -6.92 5.47
N ILE A 217 -14.06 -7.23 5.92
CA ILE A 217 -12.86 -7.25 5.05
C ILE A 217 -12.95 -8.39 4.02
N ALA A 218 -13.42 -9.57 4.44
CA ALA A 218 -13.62 -10.68 3.50
C ALA A 218 -14.71 -10.35 2.47
N LEU A 219 -15.77 -9.62 2.89
CA LEU A 219 -16.81 -9.14 1.98
C LEU A 219 -16.26 -8.08 1.00
N CYS A 220 -15.43 -7.13 1.48
CA CYS A 220 -14.75 -6.18 0.61
C CYS A 220 -13.85 -6.89 -0.42
N GLY A 221 -13.20 -7.99 -0.03
CA GLY A 221 -12.41 -8.84 -0.93
C GLY A 221 -13.21 -9.36 -2.13
N LEU A 222 -14.53 -9.51 -2.02
CA LEU A 222 -15.39 -9.89 -3.15
C LEU A 222 -15.37 -8.87 -4.29
N LEU A 223 -15.14 -7.60 -3.97
CA LEU A 223 -15.08 -6.49 -4.94
C LEU A 223 -13.76 -6.48 -5.72
N PHE A 224 -12.70 -7.12 -5.23
CA PHE A 224 -11.34 -7.09 -5.79
C PHE A 224 -11.19 -7.99 -7.02
N LYS A 225 -12.04 -7.80 -8.01
CA LYS A 225 -11.96 -8.50 -9.29
C LYS A 225 -11.08 -7.69 -10.25
N PRO A 226 -9.86 -8.15 -10.59
CA PRO A 226 -9.01 -7.42 -11.51
C PRO A 226 -9.71 -7.24 -12.86
N VAL A 227 -9.57 -6.04 -13.46
CA VAL A 227 -9.98 -5.84 -14.85
C VAL A 227 -9.02 -6.65 -15.71
N PRO A 228 -9.51 -7.43 -16.69
CA PRO A 228 -8.63 -8.07 -17.64
C PRO A 228 -7.95 -6.98 -18.49
N VAL A 229 -6.77 -6.55 -18.02
CA VAL A 229 -5.85 -5.81 -18.88
C VAL A 229 -5.34 -6.85 -19.86
N VAL A 230 -5.53 -6.62 -21.14
CA VAL A 230 -4.94 -7.48 -22.18
C VAL A 230 -3.43 -7.27 -22.13
N VAL A 231 -2.80 -7.96 -21.20
CA VAL A 231 -1.36 -8.16 -21.22
C VAL A 231 -1.15 -9.22 -22.29
N ILE A 232 -0.50 -8.83 -23.39
CA ILE A 232 -0.07 -9.74 -24.46
C ILE A 232 1.09 -10.61 -23.94
N ASP A 233 1.04 -11.01 -22.69
CA ASP A 233 1.97 -11.98 -22.11
C ASP A 233 1.22 -13.30 -21.91
N LYS A 234 1.79 -14.33 -22.55
CA LYS A 234 1.32 -15.70 -22.48
C LYS A 234 0.88 -16.04 -21.06
N PRO A 235 -0.34 -16.55 -20.85
CA PRO A 235 -0.73 -17.05 -19.53
C PRO A 235 0.32 -18.08 -19.10
N LEU A 236 1.00 -17.80 -17.99
CA LEU A 236 1.83 -18.81 -17.32
C LEU A 236 0.98 -20.06 -17.20
N LYS A 237 1.30 -21.10 -17.99
CA LYS A 237 0.63 -22.39 -17.92
C LYS A 237 0.57 -22.78 -16.46
N LYS A 238 -0.65 -22.93 -15.94
CA LYS A 238 -0.98 -23.41 -14.59
C LYS A 238 -0.49 -24.84 -14.34
N ASN A 239 0.80 -25.10 -14.46
CA ASN A 239 1.38 -26.32 -13.93
C ASN A 239 1.67 -26.09 -12.45
N LYS A 240 0.87 -26.71 -11.58
CA LYS A 240 0.95 -26.70 -10.11
C LYS A 240 2.20 -27.43 -9.58
N SER A 241 3.33 -27.35 -10.27
CA SER A 241 4.57 -27.97 -9.79
C SER A 241 5.20 -27.08 -8.70
N VAL A 242 5.68 -27.69 -7.64
CA VAL A 242 6.42 -27.04 -6.53
C VAL A 242 7.59 -26.18 -7.06
N LYS A 243 8.23 -26.61 -8.17
CA LYS A 243 9.27 -25.82 -8.89
C LYS A 243 8.75 -24.48 -9.41
N ASN A 244 7.47 -24.38 -9.79
CA ASN A 244 6.89 -23.12 -10.26
C ASN A 244 6.55 -22.17 -9.08
N ILE A 245 6.27 -22.74 -7.91
CA ILE A 245 6.10 -21.98 -6.68
C ILE A 245 7.42 -21.31 -6.29
N LEU A 246 8.51 -22.06 -6.26
CA LEU A 246 9.85 -21.50 -5.99
C LEU A 246 10.24 -20.40 -6.99
N LYS A 247 10.02 -20.62 -8.29
CA LYS A 247 10.27 -19.59 -9.32
C LYS A 247 9.42 -18.33 -9.15
N THR A 248 8.21 -18.45 -8.62
CA THR A 248 7.35 -17.29 -8.32
C THR A 248 7.80 -16.57 -7.03
N ILE A 249 8.32 -17.31 -6.06
CA ILE A 249 8.93 -16.75 -4.85
C ILE A 249 10.21 -16.00 -5.22
N GLU A 250 11.05 -16.59 -6.06
CA GLU A 250 12.29 -15.95 -6.52
C GLU A 250 12.04 -14.72 -7.39
N ASN A 251 10.88 -14.61 -8.05
CA ASN A 251 10.51 -13.60 -9.06
C ASN A 251 11.72 -12.82 -9.60
N VAL A 252 12.60 -13.57 -10.30
CA VAL A 252 13.90 -13.07 -10.79
C VAL A 252 13.71 -11.79 -11.63
N GLU A 253 12.58 -11.68 -12.32
CA GLU A 253 12.25 -10.52 -13.14
C GLU A 253 12.07 -9.25 -12.30
N LEU A 254 11.39 -9.35 -11.15
CA LEU A 254 11.22 -8.26 -10.20
C LEU A 254 12.58 -7.78 -9.67
N TRP A 255 13.41 -8.73 -9.21
CA TRP A 255 14.73 -8.43 -8.68
C TRP A 255 15.77 -8.09 -9.76
N ARG A 256 15.50 -8.37 -11.03
CA ARG A 256 16.32 -7.91 -12.15
C ARG A 256 16.14 -6.42 -12.45
N ASN A 257 14.96 -5.85 -12.09
CA ASN A 257 14.70 -4.42 -12.23
C ASN A 257 15.56 -3.61 -11.23
N SER A 258 16.59 -2.96 -11.76
CA SER A 258 17.53 -2.17 -10.95
C SER A 258 16.85 -1.00 -10.22
N LYS A 259 15.85 -0.36 -10.81
CA LYS A 259 15.13 0.76 -10.20
C LYS A 259 14.33 0.26 -8.98
N TYR A 260 13.64 -0.87 -9.12
CA TYR A 260 12.94 -1.49 -8.02
C TYR A 260 13.89 -1.89 -6.87
N LYS A 261 15.05 -2.50 -7.20
CA LYS A 261 16.04 -2.85 -6.17
C LYS A 261 16.45 -1.66 -5.32
N TRP A 262 16.84 -0.55 -5.96
CA TRP A 262 17.24 0.65 -5.23
C TRP A 262 16.11 1.21 -4.38
N TRP A 263 14.88 1.22 -4.91
CA TRP A 263 13.71 1.64 -4.14
C TRP A 263 13.45 0.72 -2.95
N ALA A 264 13.44 -0.60 -3.17
CA ALA A 264 13.15 -1.59 -2.15
C ALA A 264 14.19 -1.64 -1.02
N PHE A 265 15.46 -1.31 -1.30
CA PHE A 265 16.51 -1.26 -0.29
C PHE A 265 16.67 0.11 0.38
N SER A 266 16.31 1.19 -0.29
CA SER A 266 16.34 2.53 0.33
C SER A 266 15.22 2.74 1.34
N MET A 267 14.05 2.11 1.12
CA MET A 267 12.91 2.20 2.04
C MET A 267 13.20 1.68 3.46
N PRO A 268 13.75 0.49 3.66
CA PRO A 268 14.14 0.00 4.99
C PRO A 268 15.10 0.93 5.71
N VAL A 269 16.07 1.49 4.99
CA VAL A 269 17.02 2.46 5.57
C VAL A 269 16.28 3.71 6.01
N ALA A 270 15.40 4.27 5.17
CA ALA A 270 14.62 5.46 5.53
C ALA A 270 13.70 5.22 6.72
N LEU A 271 13.11 4.03 6.80
CA LEU A 271 12.08 3.70 7.79
C LEU A 271 12.64 3.27 9.16
N PHE A 272 13.95 3.05 9.29
CA PHE A 272 14.56 2.68 10.57
C PHE A 272 14.32 3.74 11.65
N GLY A 273 14.54 5.01 11.37
CA GLY A 273 14.34 6.10 12.32
C GLY A 273 12.94 6.74 12.28
N TYR A 274 12.18 6.44 11.24
CA TYR A 274 10.89 7.06 10.97
C TYR A 274 9.89 6.95 12.14
N PHE A 275 9.83 5.79 12.79
CA PHE A 275 8.84 5.53 13.84
C PHE A 275 9.27 6.02 15.23
N VAL A 276 10.53 6.47 15.39
CA VAL A 276 11.07 6.95 16.66
C VAL A 276 10.32 8.15 17.23
N PRO A 277 9.98 9.23 16.45
CA PRO A 277 9.19 10.35 16.97
C PRO A 277 7.82 9.91 17.48
N TYR A 278 7.16 8.96 16.83
CA TYR A 278 5.85 8.45 17.26
C TYR A 278 5.88 7.83 18.66
N VAL A 279 6.94 7.12 18.98
CA VAL A 279 7.06 6.40 20.24
C VAL A 279 7.62 7.31 21.35
N HIS A 280 8.57 8.17 21.01
CA HIS A 280 9.37 8.87 22.02
C HIS A 280 8.99 10.33 22.25
N ILE A 281 8.16 10.96 21.40
CA ILE A 281 7.83 12.39 21.53
C ILE A 281 7.12 12.70 22.88
N GLY A 282 6.26 11.80 23.33
CA GLY A 282 5.56 11.97 24.61
C GLY A 282 6.52 11.95 25.82
N GLU A 283 7.44 10.99 25.86
CA GLU A 283 8.44 10.90 26.91
C GLU A 283 9.46 12.04 26.82
N PHE A 284 9.80 12.49 25.64
CA PHE A 284 10.65 13.65 25.41
C PHE A 284 10.02 14.93 25.99
N ILE A 285 8.70 15.13 25.83
CA ILE A 285 8.00 16.29 26.42
C ILE A 285 8.03 16.24 27.94
N LYS A 286 7.85 15.06 28.54
CA LYS A 286 7.98 14.86 29.98
C LYS A 286 9.42 15.16 30.47
N TYR A 287 10.40 14.73 29.69
CA TYR A 287 11.84 14.99 29.98
C TYR A 287 12.14 16.50 30.01
N LEU A 288 11.53 17.29 29.11
CA LEU A 288 11.67 18.74 29.08
C LEU A 288 10.92 19.49 30.21
N LYS A 289 10.12 18.76 31.00
CA LYS A 289 9.39 19.29 32.18
C LYS A 289 8.53 20.53 31.89
N PHE A 290 7.85 20.57 30.77
CA PHE A 290 6.87 21.63 30.50
C PHE A 290 5.68 21.54 31.47
N GLU A 291 5.32 22.65 32.09
CA GLU A 291 4.17 22.72 32.98
C GLU A 291 2.86 22.95 32.19
N ASN A 292 1.79 22.31 32.64
CA ASN A 292 0.41 22.51 32.14
C ASN A 292 0.24 22.27 30.62
N VAL A 293 0.99 21.32 30.04
CA VAL A 293 0.87 20.98 28.61
C VAL A 293 0.21 19.60 28.40
N ASN A 294 -0.55 19.49 27.32
CA ASN A 294 -1.08 18.19 26.90
C ASN A 294 0.00 17.40 26.16
N VAL A 295 0.63 16.44 26.82
CA VAL A 295 1.70 15.58 26.29
C VAL A 295 1.31 14.84 25.02
N ASN A 296 0.02 14.53 24.85
CA ASN A 296 -0.48 13.79 23.70
C ASN A 296 -0.79 14.69 22.47
N LEU A 297 -0.82 16.01 22.65
CA LEU A 297 -1.19 16.95 21.58
C LEU A 297 -0.28 16.83 20.34
N PRO A 298 1.06 16.79 20.45
CA PRO A 298 1.91 16.66 19.27
C PRO A 298 1.68 15.36 18.49
N LEU A 299 1.43 14.25 19.19
CA LEU A 299 1.11 12.96 18.53
C LEU A 299 -0.25 13.01 17.83
N GLN A 300 -1.25 13.66 18.42
CA GLN A 300 -2.55 13.87 17.79
C GLN A 300 -2.43 14.77 16.55
N CYS A 301 -1.65 15.85 16.64
CA CYS A 301 -1.36 16.74 15.51
C CYS A 301 -0.66 16.00 14.37
N LEU A 302 0.35 15.19 14.69
CA LEU A 302 1.09 14.36 13.73
C LEU A 302 0.14 13.40 13.01
N ALA A 303 -0.74 12.69 13.73
CA ALA A 303 -1.71 11.78 13.14
C ALA A 303 -2.75 12.51 12.26
N ALA A 304 -3.24 13.68 12.69
CA ALA A 304 -4.19 14.47 11.93
C ALA A 304 -3.60 15.00 10.62
N THR A 305 -2.40 15.58 10.68
CA THR A 305 -1.72 16.07 9.48
C THR A 305 -1.25 14.96 8.56
N GLY A 306 -0.97 13.76 9.10
CA GLY A 306 -0.72 12.55 8.30
C GLY A 306 -1.89 12.23 7.36
N GLY A 307 -3.13 12.34 7.84
CA GLY A 307 -4.32 12.23 7.01
C GLY A 307 -4.38 13.27 5.89
N VAL A 308 -4.14 14.54 6.23
CA VAL A 308 -4.08 15.64 5.25
C VAL A 308 -2.96 15.42 4.23
N GLY A 309 -1.78 14.99 4.69
CA GLY A 309 -0.61 14.72 3.85
C GLY A 309 -0.87 13.63 2.80
N ARG A 310 -1.63 12.59 3.16
CA ARG A 310 -2.00 11.51 2.22
C ARG A 310 -2.83 12.05 1.05
N LEU A 311 -3.75 12.97 1.30
CA LEU A 311 -4.56 13.58 0.24
C LEU A 311 -3.72 14.59 -0.56
N PHE A 312 -3.01 15.47 0.11
CA PHE A 312 -2.25 16.54 -0.52
C PHE A 312 -1.13 16.00 -1.43
N VAL A 313 -0.29 15.12 -0.90
CA VAL A 313 0.81 14.53 -1.67
C VAL A 313 0.28 13.53 -2.70
N GLY A 314 -0.79 12.80 -2.40
CA GLY A 314 -1.49 11.97 -3.38
C GLY A 314 -1.97 12.77 -4.59
N PHE A 315 -2.58 13.94 -4.35
CA PHE A 315 -3.00 14.85 -5.41
C PHE A 315 -1.81 15.41 -6.22
N LEU A 316 -0.73 15.81 -5.55
CA LEU A 316 0.49 16.24 -6.23
C LEU A 316 1.11 15.14 -7.08
N GLY A 317 1.13 13.90 -6.59
CA GLY A 317 1.70 12.76 -7.29
C GLY A 317 1.02 12.39 -8.61
N ASP A 318 -0.23 12.84 -8.81
CA ASP A 318 -0.97 12.63 -10.06
C ASP A 318 -0.87 13.81 -11.04
N ARG A 319 -0.18 14.91 -10.68
CA ARG A 319 0.05 16.05 -11.58
C ARG A 319 1.08 15.70 -12.66
N ARG A 320 0.82 16.15 -13.88
CA ARG A 320 1.74 15.98 -15.02
C ARG A 320 3.08 16.65 -14.71
N GLY A 321 4.17 15.92 -14.94
CA GLY A 321 5.53 16.42 -14.73
C GLY A 321 6.09 16.20 -13.33
N ILE A 322 5.30 15.72 -12.35
CA ILE A 322 5.80 15.40 -11.01
C ILE A 322 6.26 13.94 -10.96
N ASN A 323 7.51 13.76 -10.56
CA ASN A 323 8.07 12.43 -10.33
C ASN A 323 7.73 11.96 -8.91
N LYS A 324 6.98 10.86 -8.80
CA LYS A 324 6.52 10.30 -7.53
C LYS A 324 7.67 9.88 -6.61
N ILE A 325 8.77 9.36 -7.19
CA ILE A 325 9.96 8.97 -6.44
C ILE A 325 10.61 10.22 -5.83
N MET A 326 10.74 11.31 -6.61
CA MET A 326 11.27 12.56 -6.10
C MET A 326 10.38 13.15 -4.98
N LEU A 327 9.06 13.05 -5.13
CA LEU A 327 8.13 13.53 -4.11
C LEU A 327 8.25 12.70 -2.81
N GLN A 328 8.47 11.39 -2.93
CA GLN A 328 8.75 10.53 -1.79
C GLN A 328 10.11 10.84 -1.14
N GLN A 329 11.15 11.14 -1.94
CA GLN A 329 12.45 11.60 -1.43
C GLN A 329 12.33 12.89 -0.63
N ILE A 330 11.61 13.90 -1.16
CA ILE A 330 11.35 15.17 -0.47
C ILE A 330 10.66 14.89 0.88
N SER A 331 9.68 13.99 0.90
CA SER A 331 9.01 13.62 2.14
C SER A 331 9.99 13.08 3.19
N PHE A 332 10.89 12.19 2.81
CA PHE A 332 11.90 11.65 3.75
C PHE A 332 12.94 12.70 4.14
N TYR A 333 13.36 13.61 3.24
CA TYR A 333 14.27 14.69 3.61
C TYR A 333 13.64 15.61 4.65
N VAL A 334 12.37 15.98 4.49
CA VAL A 334 11.69 16.83 5.45
C VAL A 334 11.48 16.11 6.79
N ILE A 335 11.02 14.86 6.77
CA ILE A 335 10.85 14.06 8.00
C ILE A 335 12.19 13.94 8.74
N GLY A 336 13.28 13.57 8.05
CA GLY A 336 14.59 13.41 8.66
C GLY A 336 15.11 14.72 9.25
N THR A 337 15.02 15.82 8.52
CA THR A 337 15.47 17.14 8.99
C THR A 337 14.68 17.61 10.21
N LEU A 338 13.35 17.49 10.17
CA LEU A 338 12.50 17.87 11.30
C LEU A 338 12.76 17.00 12.54
N THR A 339 13.03 15.71 12.34
CA THR A 339 13.39 14.80 13.43
C THR A 339 14.74 15.17 14.06
N ILE A 340 15.73 15.60 13.25
CA ILE A 340 17.02 16.09 13.76
C ILE A 340 16.86 17.39 14.56
N ILE A 341 15.99 18.29 14.12
CA ILE A 341 15.75 19.57 14.77
C ILE A 341 14.99 19.41 16.08
N LEU A 342 14.17 18.36 16.21
CA LEU A 342 13.28 18.15 17.36
C LEU A 342 13.96 18.27 18.75
N PRO A 343 15.15 17.71 19.02
CA PRO A 343 15.77 17.83 20.34
C PRO A 343 16.39 19.21 20.63
N PHE A 344 16.49 20.10 19.68
CA PHE A 344 17.08 21.43 19.83
C PHE A 344 16.05 22.55 20.06
N VAL A 345 14.76 22.21 20.11
CA VAL A 345 13.70 23.19 20.35
C VAL A 345 13.40 23.34 21.84
N ASN A 346 13.12 24.57 22.26
CA ASN A 346 12.92 24.93 23.65
C ASN A 346 11.48 25.32 24.00
N SER A 347 10.55 25.22 23.04
CA SER A 347 9.14 25.61 23.22
C SER A 347 8.23 24.46 22.83
N PHE A 348 7.18 24.24 23.63
CA PHE A 348 6.15 23.24 23.33
C PHE A 348 5.46 23.54 21.98
N GLY A 349 5.22 24.80 21.64
CA GLY A 349 4.65 25.19 20.34
C GLY A 349 5.54 24.79 19.15
N GLN A 350 6.86 24.83 19.29
CA GLN A 350 7.81 24.37 18.26
C GLN A 350 7.74 22.87 18.10
N ILE A 351 7.61 22.10 19.18
CA ILE A 351 7.42 20.63 19.11
C ILE A 351 6.13 20.29 18.35
N VAL A 352 5.04 21.00 18.63
CA VAL A 352 3.77 20.84 17.90
C VAL A 352 3.93 21.18 16.43
N ALA A 353 4.61 22.27 16.09
CA ALA A 353 4.86 22.66 14.69
C ALA A 353 5.69 21.61 13.94
N ILE A 354 6.73 21.06 14.58
CA ILE A 354 7.53 19.95 14.01
C ILE A 354 6.67 18.70 13.81
N ALA A 355 5.83 18.37 14.79
CA ALA A 355 4.93 17.22 14.69
C ALA A 355 3.93 17.35 13.53
N LEU A 356 3.36 18.56 13.33
CA LEU A 356 2.50 18.86 12.17
C LEU A 356 3.25 18.66 10.85
N GLY A 357 4.49 19.13 10.77
CA GLY A 357 5.35 18.95 9.59
C GLY A 357 5.69 17.48 9.32
N ILE A 358 6.14 16.74 10.32
CA ILE A 358 6.44 15.31 10.20
C ILE A 358 5.19 14.56 9.72
N GLY A 359 4.03 14.80 10.33
CA GLY A 359 2.79 14.15 9.94
C GLY A 359 2.39 14.41 8.49
N LEU A 360 2.49 15.65 8.02
CA LEU A 360 2.14 16.01 6.65
C LEU A 360 2.94 15.22 5.62
N PHE A 361 4.25 15.13 5.80
CA PHE A 361 5.13 14.42 4.88
C PHE A 361 5.14 12.90 5.10
N GLU A 362 4.83 12.44 6.30
CA GLU A 362 4.55 11.04 6.60
C GLU A 362 3.39 10.51 5.76
N GLY A 363 2.25 11.19 5.81
CA GLY A 363 1.13 10.84 4.96
C GLY A 363 1.51 10.81 3.49
N GLY A 364 2.39 11.72 3.08
CA GLY A 364 2.89 11.84 1.72
C GLY A 364 3.59 10.58 1.23
N PHE A 365 4.58 10.07 1.96
CA PHE A 365 5.30 8.88 1.48
C PHE A 365 4.43 7.62 1.48
N ILE A 366 3.51 7.47 2.44
CA ILE A 366 2.59 6.32 2.49
C ILE A 366 1.67 6.28 1.27
N SER A 367 1.13 7.44 0.86
CA SER A 367 0.23 7.51 -0.30
C SER A 367 0.92 7.15 -1.63
N LEU A 368 2.25 7.25 -1.70
CA LEU A 368 3.03 6.99 -2.90
C LEU A 368 3.55 5.55 -3.03
N ILE A 369 3.47 4.72 -1.99
CA ILE A 369 4.00 3.34 -2.01
C ILE A 369 3.37 2.52 -3.14
N GLY A 370 2.04 2.47 -3.21
CA GLY A 370 1.32 1.76 -4.26
C GLY A 370 1.65 2.30 -5.67
N PRO A 371 1.44 3.60 -5.92
CA PRO A 371 1.74 4.23 -7.19
C PRO A 371 3.16 4.02 -7.71
N ILE A 372 4.18 4.09 -6.84
CA ILE A 372 5.58 3.85 -7.22
C ILE A 372 5.80 2.37 -7.57
N ALA A 373 5.25 1.44 -6.79
CA ALA A 373 5.34 0.01 -7.09
C ALA A 373 4.73 -0.32 -8.46
N PHE A 374 3.59 0.29 -8.80
CA PHE A 374 2.96 0.16 -10.12
C PHE A 374 3.81 0.74 -11.23
N GLU A 375 4.39 1.93 -11.02
CA GLU A 375 5.22 2.59 -12.02
C GLU A 375 6.51 1.80 -12.30
N LEU A 376 7.12 1.21 -11.27
CA LEU A 376 8.37 0.46 -11.40
C LEU A 376 8.18 -0.98 -11.91
N CYS A 377 7.11 -1.65 -11.52
CA CYS A 377 6.98 -3.10 -11.69
C CYS A 377 5.76 -3.52 -12.53
N GLY A 378 4.89 -2.57 -12.87
CA GLY A 378 3.64 -2.83 -13.60
C GLY A 378 2.58 -3.56 -12.77
N PRO A 379 1.35 -3.69 -13.30
CA PRO A 379 0.20 -4.24 -12.55
C PRO A 379 0.37 -5.71 -12.16
N ALA A 380 1.05 -6.51 -12.97
CA ALA A 380 1.23 -7.93 -12.71
C ALA A 380 2.12 -8.23 -11.50
N ASN A 381 3.16 -7.40 -11.28
CA ASN A 381 4.15 -7.59 -10.23
C ASN A 381 3.96 -6.65 -9.02
N ALA A 382 3.02 -5.70 -9.09
CA ALA A 382 2.85 -4.67 -8.06
C ALA A 382 2.58 -5.23 -6.66
N ALA A 383 1.74 -6.26 -6.54
CA ALA A 383 1.44 -6.89 -5.25
C ALA A 383 2.69 -7.51 -4.61
N GLN A 384 3.52 -8.20 -5.42
CA GLN A 384 4.78 -8.75 -4.93
C GLN A 384 5.79 -7.65 -4.59
N ALA A 385 5.87 -6.59 -5.40
CA ALA A 385 6.74 -5.45 -5.17
C ALA A 385 6.41 -4.75 -3.85
N ILE A 386 5.14 -4.48 -3.59
CA ILE A 386 4.67 -3.89 -2.33
C ILE A 386 4.98 -4.86 -1.17
N GLY A 387 4.65 -6.14 -1.32
CA GLY A 387 4.85 -7.14 -0.29
C GLY A 387 6.31 -7.30 0.11
N PHE A 388 7.23 -7.46 -0.84
CA PHE A 388 8.67 -7.59 -0.55
C PHE A 388 9.24 -6.32 0.08
N MET A 389 8.88 -5.13 -0.42
CA MET A 389 9.35 -3.87 0.16
C MET A 389 8.90 -3.72 1.61
N LEU A 390 7.60 -3.96 1.90
CA LEU A 390 7.06 -3.89 3.25
C LEU A 390 7.71 -4.92 4.19
N GLY A 391 7.93 -6.14 3.71
CA GLY A 391 8.56 -7.20 4.49
C GLY A 391 10.00 -6.87 4.88
N ILE A 392 10.79 -6.34 3.95
CA ILE A 392 12.17 -5.93 4.24
C ILE A 392 12.17 -4.71 5.19
N ALA A 393 11.22 -3.78 5.01
CA ALA A 393 11.11 -2.59 5.84
C ALA A 393 10.58 -2.87 7.26
N ALA A 394 9.88 -3.98 7.48
CA ALA A 394 9.28 -4.32 8.77
C ALA A 394 10.33 -4.40 9.90
N ILE A 395 11.45 -5.07 9.65
CA ILE A 395 12.50 -5.28 10.64
C ILE A 395 13.09 -3.94 11.11
N PRO A 396 13.59 -3.04 10.25
CA PRO A 396 14.07 -1.73 10.66
C PRO A 396 13.05 -0.89 11.42
N VAL A 397 11.80 -0.87 10.97
CA VAL A 397 10.70 -0.14 11.64
C VAL A 397 10.50 -0.63 13.07
N MET A 398 10.56 -1.94 13.29
CA MET A 398 10.39 -2.53 14.63
C MET A 398 11.59 -2.31 15.55
N ILE A 399 12.80 -2.30 15.00
CA ILE A 399 14.04 -2.18 15.77
C ILE A 399 14.35 -0.71 16.12
N GLY A 400 13.95 0.24 15.27
CA GLY A 400 14.30 1.66 15.44
C GLY A 400 13.96 2.24 16.81
N PRO A 401 12.70 2.20 17.28
CA PRO A 401 12.32 2.75 18.57
C PRO A 401 13.01 2.10 19.77
N PRO A 402 13.15 0.77 19.89
CA PRO A 402 13.95 0.15 20.95
C PRO A 402 15.41 0.59 20.97
N VAL A 403 16.03 0.73 19.80
CA VAL A 403 17.41 1.24 19.70
C VAL A 403 17.51 2.68 20.20
N ALA A 404 16.57 3.54 19.78
CA ALA A 404 16.50 4.91 20.28
C ALA A 404 16.31 4.96 21.81
N GLY A 405 15.41 4.14 22.36
CA GLY A 405 15.22 4.02 23.80
C GLY A 405 16.48 3.55 24.57
N ALA A 406 17.20 2.57 24.00
CA ALA A 406 18.47 2.11 24.57
C ALA A 406 19.55 3.21 24.57
N ILE A 407 19.57 4.05 23.51
CA ILE A 407 20.47 5.21 23.45
C ILE A 407 20.11 6.23 24.54
N VAL A 408 18.82 6.59 24.65
CA VAL A 408 18.36 7.51 25.70
C VAL A 408 18.72 7.02 27.09
N LYS A 409 18.52 5.71 27.36
CA LYS A 409 18.85 5.11 28.66
C LYS A 409 20.35 5.14 28.99
N ARG A 410 21.23 5.08 27.95
CA ARG A 410 22.68 5.12 28.15
C ARG A 410 23.27 6.52 28.25
N THR A 411 22.63 7.50 27.57
CA THR A 411 23.15 8.86 27.43
C THR A 411 22.44 9.89 28.31
N ASP A 412 21.33 9.47 28.94
CA ASP A 412 20.35 10.36 29.62
C ASP A 412 19.92 11.57 28.79
N SER A 413 19.96 11.41 27.44
CA SER A 413 19.66 12.49 26.50
C SER A 413 18.90 11.95 25.29
N TYR A 414 17.87 12.67 24.89
CA TYR A 414 17.11 12.42 23.67
C TYR A 414 17.83 12.92 22.40
N THR A 415 18.82 13.80 22.53
CA THR A 415 19.48 14.45 21.39
C THR A 415 20.07 13.43 20.43
N LEU A 416 20.90 12.52 20.94
CA LEU A 416 21.55 11.51 20.09
C LEU A 416 20.53 10.56 19.46
N ALA A 417 19.48 10.18 20.21
CA ALA A 417 18.44 9.28 19.72
C ALA A 417 17.66 9.89 18.54
N PHE A 418 17.22 11.17 18.64
CA PHE A 418 16.51 11.83 17.56
C PHE A 418 17.42 12.19 16.39
N VAL A 419 18.68 12.56 16.62
CA VAL A 419 19.65 12.82 15.54
C VAL A 419 19.87 11.55 14.72
N MET A 420 20.14 10.42 15.35
CA MET A 420 20.30 9.14 14.65
C MET A 420 19.01 8.72 13.92
N ALA A 421 17.86 8.91 14.54
CA ALA A 421 16.57 8.63 13.93
C ALA A 421 16.32 9.49 12.68
N GLY A 422 16.71 10.76 12.71
CA GLY A 422 16.54 11.66 11.57
C GLY A 422 17.58 11.46 10.45
N ILE A 423 18.79 11.00 10.75
CA ILE A 423 19.80 10.66 9.73
C ILE A 423 19.30 9.51 8.84
N SER A 424 18.60 8.55 9.40
CA SER A 424 18.11 7.37 8.68
C SER A 424 17.21 7.73 7.47
N PRO A 425 16.14 8.55 7.57
CA PRO A 425 15.37 8.98 6.41
C PRO A 425 16.19 9.79 5.40
N LEU A 426 17.14 10.62 5.84
CA LEU A 426 18.03 11.38 4.94
C LEU A 426 18.91 10.46 4.09
N VAL A 427 19.52 9.45 4.73
CA VAL A 427 20.35 8.46 4.02
C VAL A 427 19.49 7.66 3.04
N GLY A 428 18.31 7.17 3.47
CA GLY A 428 17.39 6.43 2.60
C GLY A 428 16.95 7.25 1.39
N ALA A 429 16.58 8.53 1.59
CA ALA A 429 16.24 9.45 0.50
C ALA A 429 17.42 9.66 -0.46
N THR A 430 18.64 9.77 0.07
CA THR A 430 19.86 9.92 -0.75
C THR A 430 20.13 8.68 -1.58
N LEU A 431 19.96 7.48 -1.03
CA LEU A 431 20.09 6.23 -1.77
C LEU A 431 19.10 6.13 -2.94
N MET A 432 17.90 6.74 -2.81
CA MET A 432 16.94 6.77 -3.93
C MET A 432 17.42 7.56 -5.13
N PHE A 433 18.42 8.46 -5.03
CA PHE A 433 18.99 9.12 -6.20
C PHE A 433 19.63 8.13 -7.18
N ALA A 434 20.11 6.98 -6.71
CA ALA A 434 20.61 5.93 -7.59
C ALA A 434 19.60 5.47 -8.64
N ILE A 435 18.30 5.66 -8.37
CA ILE A 435 17.22 5.37 -9.33
C ILE A 435 17.26 6.34 -10.52
N HIS A 436 17.61 7.61 -10.29
CA HIS A 436 17.66 8.65 -11.33
C HIS A 436 18.92 8.55 -12.21
N PHE A 437 20.07 8.25 -11.61
CA PHE A 437 21.33 8.15 -12.36
C PHE A 437 21.36 6.97 -13.35
N ARG A 438 20.55 5.95 -13.11
CA ARG A 438 20.45 4.78 -13.98
C ARG A 438 19.40 4.90 -15.10
N ASN A 439 18.90 6.11 -15.35
CA ASN A 439 17.92 6.43 -16.42
C ASN A 439 18.51 6.50 -17.83
N ARG A 440 19.76 6.09 -18.08
CA ARG A 440 20.39 6.13 -19.41
C ARG A 440 20.17 4.86 -20.26
N GLY A 441 19.09 4.14 -20.05
CA GLY A 441 18.60 3.13 -20.99
C GLY A 441 17.13 3.40 -21.27
N PRO A 442 16.67 3.56 -22.52
CA PRO A 442 15.25 3.63 -22.78
C PRO A 442 14.62 2.32 -22.27
N MET A 443 13.53 2.42 -21.49
CA MET A 443 12.57 1.33 -21.45
C MET A 443 12.10 1.18 -22.91
N GLN A 444 12.72 0.30 -23.65
CA GLN A 444 12.02 -0.26 -24.79
C GLN A 444 10.79 -0.96 -24.17
N PRO A 445 9.56 -0.57 -24.55
CA PRO A 445 8.47 -1.52 -24.44
C PRO A 445 9.05 -2.76 -25.11
N THR A 446 9.04 -3.88 -24.45
CA THR A 446 9.45 -5.15 -25.02
C THR A 446 8.67 -5.26 -26.33
N GLN A 447 9.30 -4.88 -27.42
CA GLN A 447 8.88 -5.23 -28.77
C GLN A 447 9.11 -6.75 -28.84
N THR A 448 8.18 -7.47 -28.22
CA THR A 448 7.99 -8.87 -28.49
C THR A 448 7.69 -8.96 -29.98
N HIS A 449 8.69 -9.36 -30.72
CA HIS A 449 8.56 -10.07 -32.00
C HIS A 449 7.27 -9.79 -32.83
N SER A 450 7.00 -8.54 -33.14
CA SER A 450 6.10 -8.18 -34.23
C SER A 450 6.74 -8.55 -35.59
N ASN A 451 8.07 -8.65 -35.66
CA ASN A 451 8.77 -9.03 -36.89
C ASN A 451 8.60 -10.50 -37.27
N GLY A 452 8.29 -11.40 -36.33
CA GLY A 452 8.02 -12.81 -36.65
C GLY A 452 6.66 -13.04 -37.31
N HIS A 453 5.64 -12.28 -36.89
CA HIS A 453 4.31 -12.41 -37.51
C HIS A 453 4.18 -11.66 -38.85
N LEU A 454 4.88 -10.52 -39.01
CA LEU A 454 4.96 -9.85 -40.32
C LEU A 454 5.76 -10.71 -41.30
N ALA A 455 6.85 -11.34 -40.88
CA ALA A 455 7.62 -12.24 -41.74
C ALA A 455 6.84 -13.53 -42.10
N MET A 456 6.08 -14.10 -41.19
CA MET A 456 5.18 -15.23 -41.50
C MET A 456 4.02 -14.82 -42.39
N ALA A 457 3.38 -13.67 -42.15
CA ALA A 457 2.31 -13.18 -43.00
C ALA A 457 2.81 -12.83 -44.41
N THR A 458 3.98 -12.25 -44.52
CA THR A 458 4.63 -11.94 -45.83
C THR A 458 5.02 -13.22 -46.57
N ASN A 459 5.52 -14.23 -45.88
CA ASN A 459 5.82 -15.52 -46.48
C ASN A 459 4.56 -16.26 -46.93
N PHE A 460 3.49 -16.21 -46.13
CA PHE A 460 2.21 -16.84 -46.49
C PHE A 460 1.54 -16.17 -47.69
N ILE A 461 1.66 -14.84 -47.81
CA ILE A 461 1.15 -14.08 -48.97
C ILE A 461 2.01 -14.39 -50.20
N ASN A 462 3.31 -14.51 -50.07
CA ASN A 462 4.22 -14.84 -51.18
C ASN A 462 4.04 -16.30 -51.67
N GLU A 463 3.78 -17.24 -50.79
CA GLU A 463 3.46 -18.63 -51.21
C GLU A 463 2.10 -18.72 -51.90
N ARG A 464 1.07 -18.03 -51.43
CA ARG A 464 -0.23 -17.97 -52.14
C ARG A 464 -0.13 -17.27 -53.51
N GLN A 465 0.72 -16.27 -53.63
CA GLN A 465 0.95 -15.64 -54.94
C GLN A 465 1.73 -16.54 -55.90
N LYS A 466 2.61 -17.41 -55.39
CA LYS A 466 3.27 -18.43 -56.22
C LYS A 466 2.27 -19.52 -56.66
N GLU A 467 1.41 -20.00 -55.79
CA GLU A 467 0.36 -20.99 -56.15
C GLU A 467 -0.65 -20.44 -57.19
N MET A 468 -1.04 -19.14 -57.10
CA MET A 468 -1.94 -18.52 -58.10
C MET A 468 -1.28 -18.30 -59.47
N ARG A 469 0.05 -18.23 -59.55
CA ARG A 469 0.76 -18.16 -60.85
C ARG A 469 0.87 -19.50 -61.55
N PHE A 470 0.62 -20.64 -60.89
CA PHE A 470 0.63 -21.97 -61.52
C PHE A 470 -0.74 -22.38 -62.06
N TYR A 471 -1.82 -21.64 -61.79
CA TYR A 471 -3.17 -21.94 -62.25
C TYR A 471 -3.68 -21.11 -63.44
N HIS A 472 -2.86 -20.26 -64.06
CA HIS A 472 -3.16 -19.62 -65.33
C HIS A 472 -2.03 -19.85 -66.35
N PRO A 473 -2.09 -20.93 -67.15
CA PRO A 473 -1.38 -20.96 -68.42
C PRO A 473 -2.29 -20.33 -69.47
N ASN A 474 -1.80 -19.28 -70.11
CA ASN A 474 -2.21 -18.64 -71.40
C ASN A 474 -3.72 -18.66 -71.77
#